data_d4cdcea2e55a93f98a70d50ce8dca3a2
#
_entry.id   d4cdcea2e55a93f98a70d50ce8dca3a2
#
_cell.length_a   1.000
_cell.length_b   1.000
_cell.length_c   1.000
_cell.angle_alpha   90.00
_cell.angle_beta   90.00
_cell.angle_gamma   90.00
#
_symmetry.space_group_name_H-M   'P 1'
#
loop_
_entity.id
_entity.type
_entity.pdbx_description
1 polymer ?
#
loop_
_entity_poly.entity_id
_entity_poly.type
_entity_poly.pdbx_seq_one_letter_code
_entity_poly.pdbx_strand_id
1 'polypeptide(L)'
;LTKKLNEAAQMVYARIADETGAEENSGISGEKLEELFGRDVSDLLSALLALKAVKRCYRSEEESGRAYEKVYTLCKEAHPLPTGKKQRAIYDAVSQEGECSLGELTARFGKCTVPLKSMVERGQLSCRKEEIYRRATSVKRQVPDENNLTAEQEEARSCIRALCDTGEPKAALLYGVTGSGKTRVMKAVIDDCLAAGKSVIVLVPEISLTPQTVGLFSAYYGDRVAILHSGLSKGQRYDEWRRMLEGRARICIG
;
A
#
# COMPACT_ATOMS: atom_id res chain seq x y z
N LEU A 1 -6.55 32.76 23.16
CA LEU A 1 -6.50 32.45 21.72
C LEU A 1 -7.41 33.38 20.91
N THR A 2 -8.64 33.61 21.34
CA THR A 2 -9.65 34.41 20.65
C THR A 2 -9.28 35.91 20.43
N LYS A 3 -8.48 36.53 21.29
CA LYS A 3 -8.04 37.92 21.16
C LYS A 3 -7.07 38.19 19.99
N LYS A 4 -6.50 37.19 19.35
CA LYS A 4 -5.57 37.30 18.21
C LYS A 4 -6.20 36.96 16.87
N LEU A 5 -7.43 36.50 16.84
CA LEU A 5 -8.14 36.09 15.62
C LEU A 5 -9.09 37.22 15.19
N ASN A 6 -9.17 37.48 13.89
CA ASN A 6 -10.22 38.31 13.34
C ASN A 6 -11.58 37.59 13.44
N GLU A 7 -12.69 38.37 13.33
CA GLU A 7 -14.05 37.79 13.46
C GLU A 7 -14.30 36.60 12.53
N ALA A 8 -13.83 36.67 11.28
CA ALA A 8 -14.01 35.60 10.30
C ALA A 8 -13.28 34.31 10.72
N ALA A 9 -12.04 34.40 11.23
CA ALA A 9 -11.30 33.24 11.73
C ALA A 9 -11.91 32.70 13.02
N GLN A 10 -12.50 33.53 13.86
CA GLN A 10 -13.26 33.06 15.03
C GLN A 10 -14.49 32.26 14.65
N MET A 11 -15.23 32.69 13.62
CA MET A 11 -16.40 31.96 13.12
C MET A 11 -16.00 30.59 12.55
N VAL A 12 -14.91 30.53 11.76
CA VAL A 12 -14.40 29.27 11.22
C VAL A 12 -13.92 28.35 12.35
N TYR A 13 -13.23 28.90 13.35
CA TYR A 13 -12.79 28.12 14.51
C TYR A 13 -13.97 27.58 15.33
N ALA A 14 -14.98 28.41 15.61
CA ALA A 14 -16.18 27.98 16.33
C ALA A 14 -16.90 26.87 15.58
N ARG A 15 -17.03 26.96 14.24
CA ARG A 15 -17.68 25.96 13.43
C ARG A 15 -16.90 24.63 13.42
N ILE A 16 -15.56 24.68 13.35
CA ILE A 16 -14.73 23.49 13.47
C ILE A 16 -14.93 22.86 14.84
N ALA A 17 -14.96 23.63 15.91
CA ALA A 17 -15.14 23.12 17.27
C ALA A 17 -16.52 22.47 17.46
N ASP A 18 -17.57 23.05 16.92
CA ASP A 18 -18.94 22.50 16.97
C ASP A 18 -19.08 21.18 16.25
N GLU A 19 -18.46 21.04 15.05
CA GLU A 19 -18.54 19.84 14.22
C GLU A 19 -17.60 18.71 14.71
N THR A 20 -16.52 19.07 15.44
CA THR A 20 -15.57 18.08 15.92
C THR A 20 -15.95 17.47 17.26
N GLY A 21 -16.85 18.10 18.04
CA GLY A 21 -17.32 17.56 19.33
C GLY A 21 -16.19 17.16 20.28
N ALA A 22 -16.50 16.28 21.23
CA ALA A 22 -15.54 15.75 22.22
C ALA A 22 -14.79 14.48 21.73
N GLU A 23 -15.02 14.01 20.50
CA GLU A 23 -14.38 12.81 20.00
C GLU A 23 -13.00 13.09 19.39
N GLU A 24 -11.99 12.37 19.84
CA GLU A 24 -10.56 12.57 19.50
C GLU A 24 -10.23 12.45 17.99
N ASN A 25 -11.14 11.90 17.17
CA ASN A 25 -10.96 11.63 15.73
C ASN A 25 -12.00 12.29 14.83
N SER A 26 -12.82 13.20 15.35
CA SER A 26 -13.77 13.96 14.53
C SER A 26 -13.09 15.15 13.87
N GLY A 27 -13.44 15.46 12.63
CA GLY A 27 -12.90 16.56 11.87
C GLY A 27 -13.85 16.99 10.76
N ILE A 28 -13.69 18.22 10.28
CA ILE A 28 -14.44 18.73 9.14
C ILE A 28 -13.50 18.92 7.94
N SER A 29 -13.95 18.54 6.74
CA SER A 29 -13.15 18.72 5.51
C SER A 29 -13.10 20.21 5.10
N GLY A 30 -12.00 20.61 4.43
CA GLY A 30 -11.87 21.96 3.88
C GLY A 30 -13.00 22.29 2.90
N GLU A 31 -13.36 21.37 2.02
CA GLU A 31 -14.47 21.51 1.05
C GLU A 31 -15.80 21.78 1.74
N LYS A 32 -16.11 21.05 2.81
CA LYS A 32 -17.34 21.25 3.59
C LYS A 32 -17.35 22.61 4.30
N LEU A 33 -16.17 23.10 4.73
CA LEU A 33 -16.05 24.45 5.29
C LEU A 33 -16.29 25.51 4.21
N GLU A 34 -15.74 25.37 3.02
CA GLU A 34 -15.96 26.28 1.90
C GLU A 34 -17.43 26.32 1.49
N GLU A 35 -18.10 25.17 1.44
CA GLU A 35 -19.55 25.06 1.18
C GLU A 35 -20.37 25.79 2.25
N LEU A 36 -20.06 25.58 3.53
CA LEU A 36 -20.78 26.20 4.64
C LEU A 36 -20.61 27.73 4.70
N PHE A 37 -19.44 28.24 4.35
CA PHE A 37 -19.15 29.67 4.37
C PHE A 37 -19.40 30.35 3.02
N GLY A 38 -19.68 29.60 1.95
CA GLY A 38 -19.92 30.11 0.59
C GLY A 38 -18.73 30.87 0.00
N ARG A 39 -17.51 30.63 0.48
CA ARG A 39 -16.27 31.29 0.04
C ARG A 39 -15.04 30.42 0.38
N ASP A 40 -13.91 30.72 -0.27
CA ASP A 40 -12.61 30.16 0.07
C ASP A 40 -12.21 30.56 1.50
N VAL A 41 -11.88 29.57 2.31
CA VAL A 41 -11.44 29.72 3.71
C VAL A 41 -9.97 29.35 3.93
N SER A 42 -9.22 29.11 2.86
CA SER A 42 -7.83 28.62 2.89
C SER A 42 -6.90 29.53 3.71
N ASP A 43 -7.02 30.85 3.54
CA ASP A 43 -6.21 31.82 4.28
C ASP A 43 -6.54 31.83 5.78
N LEU A 44 -7.83 31.71 6.12
CA LEU A 44 -8.29 31.64 7.50
C LEU A 44 -7.83 30.34 8.17
N LEU A 45 -7.90 29.22 7.48
CA LEU A 45 -7.38 27.95 7.96
C LEU A 45 -5.86 27.97 8.14
N SER A 46 -5.13 28.62 7.22
CA SER A 46 -3.69 28.80 7.33
C SER A 46 -3.31 29.62 8.57
N ALA A 47 -4.04 30.69 8.86
CA ALA A 47 -3.87 31.50 10.08
C ALA A 47 -4.16 30.67 11.35
N LEU A 48 -5.23 29.89 11.37
CA LEU A 48 -5.59 29.01 12.50
C LEU A 48 -4.55 27.92 12.73
N LEU A 49 -3.99 27.34 11.66
CA LEU A 49 -2.90 26.35 11.72
C LEU A 49 -1.62 26.98 12.27
N ALA A 50 -1.24 28.20 11.81
CA ALA A 50 -0.07 28.93 12.29
C ALA A 50 -0.17 29.25 13.79
N LEU A 51 -1.36 29.53 14.29
CA LEU A 51 -1.64 29.77 15.71
C LEU A 51 -1.78 28.45 16.52
N LYS A 52 -1.65 27.29 15.87
CA LYS A 52 -1.88 25.96 16.47
C LYS A 52 -3.27 25.83 17.11
N ALA A 53 -4.24 26.61 16.65
CA ALA A 53 -5.63 26.56 17.10
C ALA A 53 -6.37 25.35 16.52
N VAL A 54 -5.99 24.92 15.34
CA VAL A 54 -6.48 23.70 14.67
C VAL A 54 -5.31 22.85 14.22
N LYS A 55 -5.56 21.56 14.03
CA LYS A 55 -4.59 20.60 13.51
C LYS A 55 -5.09 20.05 12.18
N ARG A 56 -4.23 20.01 11.18
CA ARG A 56 -4.54 19.32 9.94
C ARG A 56 -4.39 17.82 10.15
N CYS A 57 -5.46 17.08 9.97
CA CYS A 57 -5.45 15.62 9.94
C CYS A 57 -5.75 15.17 8.52
N TYR A 58 -5.02 14.17 8.06
CA TYR A 58 -5.33 13.51 6.78
C TYR A 58 -6.21 12.31 7.12
N ARG A 59 -7.49 12.39 6.76
CA ARG A 59 -8.40 11.26 6.81
C ARG A 59 -8.36 10.61 5.45
N SER A 60 -7.85 9.40 5.36
CA SER A 60 -8.11 8.58 4.18
C SER A 60 -9.60 8.22 4.22
N GLU A 61 -10.34 8.46 3.14
CA GLU A 61 -11.65 7.84 2.95
C GLU A 61 -11.43 6.34 2.83
N GLU A 62 -11.47 5.65 3.97
CA GLU A 62 -11.08 4.23 4.07
C GLU A 62 -11.91 3.31 3.18
N GLU A 63 -13.13 3.70 2.81
CA GLU A 63 -14.02 2.83 2.02
C GLU A 63 -13.85 2.99 0.50
N SER A 64 -13.47 4.16 -0.01
CA SER A 64 -13.38 4.37 -1.47
C SER A 64 -12.06 3.89 -2.09
N GLY A 65 -11.04 3.64 -1.29
CA GLY A 65 -9.71 3.22 -1.75
C GLY A 65 -9.48 1.71 -1.85
N ARG A 66 -10.20 0.92 -1.06
CA ARG A 66 -9.99 -0.53 -0.97
C ARG A 66 -10.48 -1.26 -2.22
N ALA A 67 -9.72 -2.22 -2.70
CA ALA A 67 -10.16 -3.10 -3.77
C ALA A 67 -10.65 -4.44 -3.18
N TYR A 68 -11.74 -4.93 -3.73
CA TYR A 68 -12.31 -6.21 -3.32
C TYR A 68 -12.46 -7.14 -4.53
N GLU A 69 -12.14 -8.39 -4.34
CA GLU A 69 -12.42 -9.46 -5.28
C GLU A 69 -13.44 -10.42 -4.69
N LYS A 70 -14.24 -11.03 -5.55
CA LYS A 70 -15.16 -12.09 -5.16
C LYS A 70 -14.43 -13.42 -5.16
N VAL A 71 -14.49 -14.11 -4.03
CA VAL A 71 -13.94 -15.47 -3.86
C VAL A 71 -15.09 -16.42 -3.66
N TYR A 72 -15.04 -17.54 -4.36
CA TYR A 72 -16.07 -18.57 -4.38
C TYR A 72 -15.55 -19.86 -3.75
N THR A 73 -16.36 -20.43 -2.87
CA THR A 73 -16.12 -21.72 -2.21
C THR A 73 -17.33 -22.62 -2.36
N LEU A 74 -17.17 -23.94 -2.20
CA LEU A 74 -18.32 -24.82 -2.16
C LEU A 74 -19.16 -24.58 -0.92
N CYS A 75 -20.49 -24.64 -1.06
CA CYS A 75 -21.37 -24.70 0.11
C CYS A 75 -21.21 -26.04 0.83
N LYS A 76 -21.31 -25.99 2.17
CA LYS A 76 -21.14 -27.20 3.03
C LYS A 76 -22.37 -28.12 3.01
N GLU A 77 -23.52 -27.58 2.61
CA GLU A 77 -24.76 -28.37 2.55
C GLU A 77 -24.87 -29.16 1.25
N ALA A 78 -25.55 -30.30 1.27
CA ALA A 78 -25.73 -31.14 0.08
C ALA A 78 -26.61 -30.46 -0.93
N HIS A 79 -26.11 -30.24 -2.15
CA HIS A 79 -26.83 -29.62 -3.27
C HIS A 79 -26.79 -30.50 -4.50
N PRO A 80 -27.81 -30.39 -5.40
CA PRO A 80 -27.74 -31.05 -6.68
C PRO A 80 -26.57 -30.48 -7.51
N LEU A 81 -25.83 -31.37 -8.13
CA LEU A 81 -24.69 -30.99 -8.96
C LEU A 81 -25.14 -30.13 -10.15
N PRO A 82 -24.30 -29.16 -10.60
CA PRO A 82 -24.64 -28.38 -11.77
C PRO A 82 -24.78 -29.24 -13.03
N THR A 83 -25.81 -28.98 -13.84
CA THR A 83 -26.09 -29.73 -15.07
C THR A 83 -25.44 -29.12 -16.32
N GLY A 84 -25.16 -27.81 -16.30
CA GLY A 84 -24.51 -27.11 -17.43
C GLY A 84 -23.02 -27.43 -17.52
N LYS A 85 -22.50 -27.73 -18.71
CA LYS A 85 -21.07 -28.06 -18.92
C LYS A 85 -20.12 -27.03 -18.28
N LYS A 86 -20.37 -25.74 -18.48
CA LYS A 86 -19.53 -24.67 -17.91
C LYS A 86 -19.65 -24.58 -16.39
N GLN A 87 -20.88 -24.67 -15.86
CA GLN A 87 -21.10 -24.67 -14.41
C GLN A 87 -20.47 -25.88 -13.76
N ARG A 88 -20.49 -27.04 -14.39
CA ARG A 88 -19.85 -28.24 -13.90
C ARG A 88 -18.33 -28.08 -13.83
N ALA A 89 -17.71 -27.56 -14.90
CA ALA A 89 -16.29 -27.30 -14.93
C ALA A 89 -15.84 -26.29 -13.85
N ILE A 90 -16.64 -25.25 -13.60
CA ILE A 90 -16.39 -24.28 -12.52
C ILE A 90 -16.51 -24.97 -11.15
N TYR A 91 -17.54 -25.78 -10.95
CA TYR A 91 -17.77 -26.51 -9.70
C TYR A 91 -16.61 -27.46 -9.40
N ASP A 92 -16.16 -28.20 -10.39
CA ASP A 92 -15.05 -29.14 -10.26
C ASP A 92 -13.73 -28.41 -9.94
N ALA A 93 -13.48 -27.26 -10.55
CA ALA A 93 -12.31 -26.41 -10.24
C ALA A 93 -12.32 -25.92 -8.79
N VAL A 94 -13.45 -25.36 -8.33
CA VAL A 94 -13.60 -24.90 -6.95
C VAL A 94 -13.52 -26.06 -5.96
N SER A 95 -13.98 -27.26 -6.35
CA SER A 95 -13.89 -28.46 -5.51
C SER A 95 -12.46 -28.93 -5.35
N GLN A 96 -11.62 -28.83 -6.39
CA GLN A 96 -10.23 -29.24 -6.35
C GLN A 96 -9.32 -28.28 -5.61
N GLU A 97 -9.55 -26.98 -5.79
CA GLU A 97 -8.69 -25.93 -5.25
C GLU A 97 -9.16 -25.42 -3.87
N GLY A 98 -10.39 -25.79 -3.47
CA GLY A 98 -11.02 -25.37 -2.22
C GLY A 98 -11.68 -23.99 -2.33
N GLU A 99 -11.00 -23.03 -2.94
CA GLU A 99 -11.50 -21.69 -3.21
C GLU A 99 -10.90 -21.14 -4.51
N CYS A 100 -11.67 -20.29 -5.20
CA CYS A 100 -11.23 -19.63 -6.43
C CYS A 100 -11.74 -18.19 -6.48
N SER A 101 -10.88 -17.27 -6.91
CA SER A 101 -11.28 -15.89 -7.14
C SER A 101 -12.05 -15.71 -8.46
N LEU A 102 -12.79 -14.61 -8.58
CA LEU A 102 -13.47 -14.27 -9.85
C LEU A 102 -12.47 -14.10 -10.99
N GLY A 103 -11.29 -13.54 -10.71
CA GLY A 103 -10.22 -13.34 -11.69
C GLY A 103 -9.70 -14.66 -12.24
N GLU A 104 -9.36 -15.61 -11.37
CA GLU A 104 -8.90 -16.96 -11.76
C GLU A 104 -9.93 -17.71 -12.57
N LEU A 105 -11.20 -17.70 -12.12
CA LEU A 105 -12.28 -18.36 -12.85
C LEU A 105 -12.54 -17.71 -14.22
N THR A 106 -12.42 -16.37 -14.29
CA THR A 106 -12.58 -15.66 -15.56
C THR A 106 -11.41 -15.90 -16.51
N ALA A 107 -10.18 -15.99 -16.01
CA ALA A 107 -9.01 -16.31 -16.80
C ALA A 107 -9.10 -17.73 -17.40
N ARG A 108 -9.64 -18.70 -16.64
CA ARG A 108 -9.73 -20.12 -17.03
C ARG A 108 -10.96 -20.42 -17.89
N PHE A 109 -12.11 -19.83 -17.60
CA PHE A 109 -13.39 -20.18 -18.22
C PHE A 109 -14.01 -19.02 -19.02
N GLY A 110 -13.37 -17.86 -19.15
CA GLY A 110 -13.94 -16.67 -19.77
C GLY A 110 -15.06 -16.08 -18.93
N LYS A 111 -15.92 -15.24 -19.54
CA LYS A 111 -17.02 -14.57 -18.81
C LYS A 111 -17.90 -15.57 -18.04
N CYS A 112 -17.75 -15.61 -16.71
CA CYS A 112 -18.44 -16.59 -15.84
C CYS A 112 -19.39 -15.93 -14.81
N THR A 113 -19.61 -14.63 -14.86
CA THR A 113 -20.43 -13.88 -13.88
C THR A 113 -21.86 -14.43 -13.78
N VAL A 114 -22.52 -14.72 -14.92
CA VAL A 114 -23.89 -15.26 -14.94
C VAL A 114 -23.96 -16.68 -14.39
N PRO A 115 -23.13 -17.64 -14.86
CA PRO A 115 -23.06 -18.97 -14.26
C PRO A 115 -22.80 -18.95 -12.75
N LEU A 116 -21.86 -18.14 -12.27
CA LEU A 116 -21.51 -18.04 -10.85
C LEU A 116 -22.68 -17.50 -10.03
N LYS A 117 -23.37 -16.45 -10.51
CA LYS A 117 -24.56 -15.91 -9.83
C LYS A 117 -25.65 -16.98 -9.66
N SER A 118 -25.97 -17.70 -10.73
CA SER A 118 -26.94 -18.80 -10.70
C SER A 118 -26.53 -19.93 -9.75
N MET A 119 -25.24 -20.28 -9.66
CA MET A 119 -24.73 -21.31 -8.75
C MET A 119 -24.79 -20.87 -7.29
N VAL A 120 -24.57 -19.59 -7.01
CA VAL A 120 -24.74 -19.01 -5.66
C VAL A 120 -26.21 -18.99 -5.27
N GLU A 121 -27.11 -18.56 -6.17
CA GLU A 121 -28.56 -18.55 -5.93
C GLU A 121 -29.13 -19.96 -5.65
N ARG A 122 -28.54 -20.99 -6.27
CA ARG A 122 -28.89 -22.40 -6.03
C ARG A 122 -28.19 -23.02 -4.81
N GLY A 123 -27.40 -22.26 -4.10
CA GLY A 123 -26.66 -22.71 -2.93
C GLY A 123 -25.50 -23.68 -3.23
N GLN A 124 -25.08 -23.83 -4.48
CA GLN A 124 -23.97 -24.68 -4.88
C GLN A 124 -22.60 -24.09 -4.53
N LEU A 125 -22.52 -22.77 -4.60
CA LEU A 125 -21.34 -21.99 -4.22
C LEU A 125 -21.70 -20.92 -3.19
N SER A 126 -20.78 -20.64 -2.29
CA SER A 126 -20.79 -19.45 -1.43
C SER A 126 -19.89 -18.39 -2.05
N CYS A 127 -20.25 -17.13 -1.92
CA CYS A 127 -19.49 -16.00 -2.42
C CYS A 127 -19.19 -15.04 -1.28
N ARG A 128 -17.89 -14.75 -1.05
CA ARG A 128 -17.47 -13.70 -0.14
C ARG A 128 -16.70 -12.61 -0.90
N LYS A 129 -16.70 -11.41 -0.38
CA LYS A 129 -15.80 -10.34 -0.84
C LYS A 129 -14.52 -10.42 -0.01
N GLU A 130 -13.40 -10.54 -0.67
CA GLU A 130 -12.08 -10.52 -0.07
C GLU A 130 -11.32 -9.28 -0.51
N GLU A 131 -10.65 -8.63 0.43
CA GLU A 131 -9.88 -7.46 0.13
C GLU A 131 -8.60 -7.85 -0.61
N ILE A 132 -8.33 -7.16 -1.73
CA ILE A 132 -7.12 -7.36 -2.52
C ILE A 132 -6.29 -6.07 -2.57
N TYR A 133 -4.98 -6.24 -2.72
CA TYR A 133 -4.06 -5.13 -2.96
C TYR A 133 -3.69 -5.07 -4.43
N ARG A 134 -3.97 -3.92 -5.08
CA ARG A 134 -3.57 -3.65 -6.46
C ARG A 134 -2.07 -3.40 -6.49
N ARG A 135 -1.31 -4.36 -6.95
CA ARG A 135 0.14 -4.27 -6.98
C ARG A 135 0.63 -3.51 -8.21
N ALA A 136 1.70 -2.74 -8.04
CA ALA A 136 2.32 -2.00 -9.13
C ALA A 136 2.97 -2.92 -10.17
N THR A 137 3.51 -4.06 -9.74
CA THR A 137 4.17 -5.01 -10.65
C THR A 137 4.28 -6.41 -10.03
N SER A 138 4.11 -7.45 -10.84
CA SER A 138 4.42 -8.85 -10.50
C SER A 138 5.54 -9.35 -11.42
N VAL A 139 6.77 -8.99 -11.15
CA VAL A 139 7.91 -9.54 -11.90
C VAL A 139 8.53 -10.65 -11.08
N LYS A 140 8.26 -11.91 -11.48
CA LYS A 140 9.01 -13.06 -11.00
C LYS A 140 10.33 -13.11 -11.77
N ARG A 141 11.43 -12.81 -11.15
CA ARG A 141 12.77 -12.99 -11.70
C ARG A 141 13.56 -13.90 -10.79
N GLN A 142 14.31 -14.84 -11.38
CA GLN A 142 15.30 -15.61 -10.62
C GLN A 142 16.40 -14.65 -10.17
N VAL A 143 16.68 -14.66 -8.89
CA VAL A 143 17.75 -13.84 -8.31
C VAL A 143 19.05 -14.64 -8.40
N PRO A 144 20.13 -14.05 -8.91
CA PRO A 144 21.44 -14.65 -8.74
C PRO A 144 21.76 -14.74 -7.25
N ASP A 145 22.12 -15.92 -6.78
CA ASP A 145 22.57 -16.14 -5.40
C ASP A 145 24.01 -15.65 -5.24
N GLU A 146 24.17 -14.34 -5.11
CA GLU A 146 25.46 -13.69 -4.96
C GLU A 146 25.56 -13.03 -3.58
N ASN A 147 25.67 -13.85 -2.54
CA ASN A 147 25.80 -13.35 -1.16
C ASN A 147 27.25 -13.03 -0.74
N ASN A 148 28.25 -13.30 -1.59
CA ASN A 148 29.63 -13.08 -1.23
C ASN A 148 30.09 -11.64 -1.53
N LEU A 149 30.25 -10.84 -0.49
CA LEU A 149 30.87 -9.52 -0.57
C LEU A 149 32.40 -9.68 -0.61
N THR A 150 33.09 -8.77 -1.32
CA THR A 150 34.54 -8.65 -1.19
C THR A 150 34.90 -8.03 0.17
N ALA A 151 36.16 -8.13 0.58
CA ALA A 151 36.64 -7.54 1.84
C ALA A 151 36.31 -6.04 1.93
N GLU A 152 36.53 -5.28 0.85
CA GLU A 152 36.19 -3.85 0.77
C GLU A 152 34.69 -3.57 0.86
N GLN A 153 33.86 -4.41 0.25
CA GLN A 153 32.42 -4.30 0.34
C GLN A 153 31.91 -4.62 1.74
N GLU A 154 32.50 -5.60 2.42
CA GLU A 154 32.15 -5.95 3.81
C GLU A 154 32.60 -4.85 4.80
N GLU A 155 33.76 -4.23 4.57
CA GLU A 155 34.18 -3.06 5.32
C GLU A 155 33.18 -1.90 5.17
N ALA A 156 32.80 -1.58 3.93
CA ALA A 156 31.81 -0.54 3.65
C ALA A 156 30.45 -0.84 4.33
N ARG A 157 29.98 -2.09 4.27
CA ARG A 157 28.78 -2.55 4.99
C ARG A 157 28.90 -2.34 6.49
N SER A 158 30.03 -2.76 7.07
CA SER A 158 30.28 -2.65 8.51
C SER A 158 30.32 -1.19 8.98
N CYS A 159 30.93 -0.30 8.20
CA CYS A 159 30.94 1.14 8.48
C CYS A 159 29.52 1.72 8.47
N ILE A 160 28.69 1.39 7.47
CA ILE A 160 27.32 1.89 7.39
C ILE A 160 26.47 1.32 8.55
N ARG A 161 26.65 0.05 8.89
CA ARG A 161 25.96 -0.58 10.01
C ARG A 161 26.30 0.11 11.33
N ALA A 162 27.57 0.39 11.58
CA ALA A 162 27.99 1.10 12.79
C ALA A 162 27.32 2.48 12.92
N LEU A 163 27.11 3.20 11.80
CA LEU A 163 26.37 4.45 11.80
C LEU A 163 24.87 4.24 12.13
N CYS A 164 24.27 3.18 11.61
CA CYS A 164 22.87 2.84 11.90
C CYS A 164 22.63 2.47 13.36
N ASP A 165 23.65 1.94 14.04
CA ASP A 165 23.57 1.49 15.43
C ASP A 165 23.71 2.64 16.44
N THR A 166 24.15 3.83 16.02
CA THR A 166 24.22 5.02 16.89
C THR A 166 22.86 5.52 17.36
N GLY A 167 21.79 5.17 16.65
CA GLY A 167 20.43 5.69 16.91
C GLY A 167 20.21 7.16 16.52
N GLU A 168 21.26 7.84 16.03
CA GLU A 168 21.20 9.21 15.56
C GLU A 168 21.13 9.29 14.03
N PRO A 169 20.51 10.35 13.46
CA PRO A 169 20.55 10.57 12.02
C PRO A 169 22.00 10.79 11.55
N LYS A 170 22.49 9.91 10.73
CA LYS A 170 23.84 9.99 10.13
C LYS A 170 23.73 9.85 8.62
N ALA A 171 24.72 10.34 7.90
CA ALA A 171 24.86 10.20 6.46
C ALA A 171 26.17 9.46 6.14
N ALA A 172 26.09 8.56 5.15
CA ALA A 172 27.26 7.88 4.59
C ALA A 172 27.25 8.05 3.07
N LEU A 173 28.43 8.28 2.48
CA LEU A 173 28.61 8.28 1.03
C LEU A 173 29.31 6.99 0.61
N LEU A 174 28.58 6.12 -0.11
CA LEU A 174 29.16 4.95 -0.73
C LEU A 174 29.68 5.33 -2.13
N TYR A 175 30.99 5.54 -2.21
CA TYR A 175 31.68 5.92 -3.44
C TYR A 175 32.26 4.69 -4.15
N GLY A 176 32.24 4.70 -5.49
CA GLY A 176 32.81 3.63 -6.31
C GLY A 176 32.41 3.76 -7.77
N VAL A 177 33.21 3.20 -8.68
CA VAL A 177 32.93 3.19 -10.12
C VAL A 177 31.70 2.36 -10.46
N THR A 178 31.19 2.52 -11.68
CA THR A 178 30.11 1.67 -12.18
C THR A 178 30.57 0.20 -12.21
N GLY A 179 29.75 -0.71 -11.72
CA GLY A 179 30.11 -2.14 -11.64
C GLY A 179 30.89 -2.55 -10.38
N SER A 180 31.28 -1.62 -9.50
CA SER A 180 32.00 -1.96 -8.25
C SER A 180 31.16 -2.73 -7.20
N GLY A 181 29.91 -3.03 -7.50
CA GLY A 181 29.04 -3.77 -6.59
C GLY A 181 28.35 -2.94 -5.51
N LYS A 182 28.23 -1.62 -5.67
CA LYS A 182 27.48 -0.77 -4.73
C LYS A 182 26.10 -1.31 -4.38
N THR A 183 25.38 -1.86 -5.36
CA THR A 183 24.04 -2.45 -5.16
C THR A 183 24.10 -3.68 -4.25
N ARG A 184 25.19 -4.46 -4.26
CA ARG A 184 25.40 -5.58 -3.33
C ARG A 184 25.57 -5.10 -1.90
N VAL A 185 26.39 -4.06 -1.69
CA VAL A 185 26.55 -3.43 -0.37
C VAL A 185 25.21 -2.88 0.13
N MET A 186 24.48 -2.16 -0.73
CA MET A 186 23.13 -1.65 -0.38
C MET A 186 22.18 -2.79 0.01
N LYS A 187 22.17 -3.89 -0.76
CA LYS A 187 21.37 -5.07 -0.42
C LYS A 187 21.72 -5.63 0.95
N ALA A 188 23.01 -5.79 1.24
CA ALA A 188 23.47 -6.32 2.52
C ALA A 188 23.07 -5.41 3.71
N VAL A 189 23.16 -4.08 3.53
CA VAL A 189 22.70 -3.11 4.53
C VAL A 189 21.16 -3.17 4.72
N ILE A 190 20.40 -3.34 3.63
CA ILE A 190 18.94 -3.53 3.71
C ILE A 190 18.62 -4.80 4.52
N ASP A 191 19.33 -5.89 4.23
CA ASP A 191 19.15 -7.16 4.95
C ASP A 191 19.43 -7.00 6.46
N ASP A 192 20.49 -6.27 6.82
CA ASP A 192 20.82 -5.94 8.21
C ASP A 192 19.71 -5.12 8.88
N CYS A 193 19.19 -4.10 8.20
CA CYS A 193 18.09 -3.28 8.70
C CYS A 193 16.81 -4.12 8.93
N LEU A 194 16.49 -4.99 7.99
CA LEU A 194 15.33 -5.88 8.12
C LEU A 194 15.49 -6.89 9.25
N ALA A 195 16.70 -7.45 9.41
CA ALA A 195 17.02 -8.35 10.51
C ALA A 195 16.92 -7.67 11.87
N ALA A 196 17.29 -6.38 11.95
CA ALA A 196 17.12 -5.54 13.13
C ALA A 196 15.66 -5.06 13.35
N GLY A 197 14.71 -5.53 12.55
CA GLY A 197 13.31 -5.13 12.66
C GLY A 197 13.01 -3.72 12.15
N LYS A 198 13.94 -3.06 11.48
CA LYS A 198 13.79 -1.71 10.91
C LYS A 198 13.12 -1.75 9.53
N SER A 199 12.60 -0.63 9.08
CA SER A 199 12.10 -0.43 7.71
C SER A 199 13.09 0.40 6.90
N VAL A 200 13.04 0.30 5.57
CA VAL A 200 13.99 0.93 4.67
C VAL A 200 13.27 1.71 3.58
N ILE A 201 13.76 2.90 3.27
CA ILE A 201 13.34 3.68 2.10
C ILE A 201 14.51 3.73 1.14
N VAL A 202 14.28 3.29 -0.10
CA VAL A 202 15.24 3.34 -1.20
C VAL A 202 14.76 4.41 -2.18
N LEU A 203 15.42 5.56 -2.18
CA LEU A 203 15.13 6.63 -3.13
C LEU A 203 15.97 6.42 -4.39
N VAL A 204 15.29 6.39 -5.52
CA VAL A 204 15.92 6.28 -6.84
C VAL A 204 15.42 7.43 -7.72
N PRO A 205 16.31 8.02 -8.55
CA PRO A 205 15.84 9.00 -9.54
C PRO A 205 14.75 8.38 -10.41
N GLU A 206 13.72 9.16 -10.77
CA GLU A 206 12.56 8.68 -11.54
C GLU A 206 12.97 7.97 -12.84
N ILE A 207 14.00 8.51 -13.54
CA ILE A 207 14.60 7.90 -14.74
C ILE A 207 15.26 6.53 -14.47
N SER A 208 15.64 6.25 -13.23
CA SER A 208 16.29 5.00 -12.80
C SER A 208 15.29 4.00 -12.18
N LEU A 209 14.05 4.41 -11.96
CA LEU A 209 12.98 3.53 -11.50
C LEU A 209 12.43 2.68 -12.66
N THR A 210 13.35 1.96 -13.28
CA THR A 210 13.04 1.09 -14.42
C THR A 210 12.36 -0.20 -13.95
N PRO A 211 11.60 -0.88 -14.84
CA PRO A 211 11.08 -2.23 -14.53
C PRO A 211 12.17 -3.21 -14.09
N GLN A 212 13.43 -2.99 -14.51
CA GLN A 212 14.56 -3.81 -14.10
C GLN A 212 14.93 -3.58 -12.63
N THR A 213 15.03 -2.32 -12.19
CA THR A 213 15.32 -1.97 -10.80
C THR A 213 14.22 -2.48 -9.87
N VAL A 214 12.97 -2.21 -10.22
CA VAL A 214 11.80 -2.72 -9.48
C VAL A 214 11.79 -4.25 -9.44
N GLY A 215 12.05 -4.89 -10.60
CA GLY A 215 12.11 -6.35 -10.73
C GLY A 215 13.21 -6.98 -9.87
N LEU A 216 14.36 -6.34 -9.75
CA LEU A 216 15.47 -6.79 -8.92
C LEU A 216 15.08 -6.82 -7.44
N PHE A 217 14.56 -5.72 -6.90
CA PHE A 217 14.13 -5.66 -5.50
C PHE A 217 12.94 -6.57 -5.22
N SER A 218 11.98 -6.65 -6.13
CA SER A 218 10.85 -7.58 -6.00
C SER A 218 11.30 -9.04 -6.01
N ALA A 219 12.33 -9.36 -6.76
CA ALA A 219 12.91 -10.70 -6.79
C ALA A 219 13.62 -11.05 -5.47
N TYR A 220 14.36 -10.10 -4.87
CA TYR A 220 15.05 -10.32 -3.59
C TYR A 220 14.09 -10.37 -2.39
N TYR A 221 13.09 -9.51 -2.36
CA TYR A 221 12.31 -9.25 -1.15
C TYR A 221 10.83 -9.61 -1.26
N GLY A 222 10.35 -9.94 -2.46
CA GLY A 222 8.96 -10.36 -2.69
C GLY A 222 7.95 -9.35 -2.17
N ASP A 223 7.05 -9.84 -1.35
CA ASP A 223 5.94 -9.04 -0.79
C ASP A 223 6.36 -8.00 0.24
N ARG A 224 7.62 -8.03 0.68
CA ARG A 224 8.14 -7.02 1.62
C ARG A 224 8.47 -5.68 0.97
N VAL A 225 8.34 -5.56 -0.36
CA VAL A 225 8.60 -4.33 -1.11
C VAL A 225 7.29 -3.63 -1.44
N ALA A 226 7.20 -2.35 -1.15
CA ALA A 226 6.21 -1.40 -1.65
C ALA A 226 6.87 -0.47 -2.67
N ILE A 227 6.15 -0.15 -3.74
CA ILE A 227 6.66 0.70 -4.82
C ILE A 227 5.79 1.94 -4.87
N LEU A 228 6.40 3.13 -4.77
CA LEU A 228 5.71 4.41 -4.81
C LEU A 228 6.36 5.33 -5.85
N HIS A 229 5.65 5.64 -6.93
CA HIS A 229 6.09 6.59 -7.95
C HIS A 229 4.92 7.35 -8.57
N SER A 230 5.22 8.40 -9.32
CA SER A 230 4.22 9.29 -9.94
C SER A 230 3.27 8.57 -10.91
N GLY A 231 3.75 7.55 -11.62
CA GLY A 231 2.97 6.79 -12.62
C GLY A 231 1.94 5.81 -12.03
N LEU A 232 1.88 5.65 -10.71
CA LEU A 232 0.85 4.81 -10.09
C LEU A 232 -0.50 5.50 -10.06
N SER A 233 -1.56 4.74 -10.31
CA SER A 233 -2.93 5.18 -10.05
C SER A 233 -3.13 5.51 -8.56
N LYS A 234 -4.12 6.36 -8.25
CA LYS A 234 -4.46 6.70 -6.85
C LYS A 234 -4.70 5.45 -6.01
N GLY A 235 -5.43 4.47 -6.56
CA GLY A 235 -5.72 3.21 -5.88
C GLY A 235 -4.48 2.34 -5.62
N GLN A 236 -3.58 2.20 -6.59
CA GLN A 236 -2.32 1.47 -6.41
C GLN A 236 -1.43 2.14 -5.35
N ARG A 237 -1.32 3.46 -5.40
CA ARG A 237 -0.55 4.25 -4.40
C ARG A 237 -1.13 4.07 -3.00
N TYR A 238 -2.45 4.08 -2.88
CA TYR A 238 -3.13 3.85 -1.61
C TYR A 238 -2.87 2.44 -1.07
N ASP A 239 -2.96 1.42 -1.92
CA ASP A 239 -2.74 0.03 -1.52
C ASP A 239 -1.27 -0.23 -1.11
N GLU A 240 -0.30 0.31 -1.86
CA GLU A 240 1.13 0.19 -1.50
C GLU A 240 1.44 0.91 -0.18
N TRP A 241 0.87 2.11 0.03
CA TRP A 241 1.01 2.85 1.29
C TRP A 241 0.40 2.09 2.48
N ARG A 242 -0.78 1.51 2.31
CA ARG A 242 -1.40 0.69 3.36
C ARG A 242 -0.56 -0.52 3.73
N ARG A 243 0.01 -1.20 2.76
CA ARG A 243 0.90 -2.34 3.02
C ARG A 243 2.09 -1.97 3.92
N MET A 244 2.60 -0.76 3.77
CA MET A 244 3.64 -0.24 4.67
C MET A 244 3.12 0.04 6.07
N LEU A 245 1.96 0.69 6.19
CA LEU A 245 1.34 0.97 7.50
C LEU A 245 1.01 -0.30 8.28
N GLU A 246 0.52 -1.32 7.60
CA GLU A 246 0.18 -2.61 8.19
C GLU A 246 1.43 -3.50 8.46
N GLY A 247 2.63 -3.02 8.12
CA GLY A 247 3.87 -3.76 8.30
C GLY A 247 4.08 -4.93 7.33
N ARG A 248 3.22 -5.09 6.33
CA ARG A 248 3.33 -6.12 5.28
C ARG A 248 4.49 -5.83 4.33
N ALA A 249 4.73 -4.56 4.03
CA ALA A 249 5.91 -4.11 3.32
C ALA A 249 6.82 -3.32 4.26
N ARG A 250 8.10 -3.62 4.25
CA ARG A 250 9.12 -2.98 5.09
C ARG A 250 10.18 -2.26 4.28
N ILE A 251 10.14 -2.38 2.96
CA ILE A 251 11.00 -1.67 2.03
C ILE A 251 10.09 -0.84 1.14
N CYS A 252 10.34 0.46 1.07
CA CYS A 252 9.69 1.37 0.14
C CYS A 252 10.70 1.79 -0.93
N ILE A 253 10.32 1.68 -2.21
CA ILE A 253 11.14 2.14 -3.35
C ILE A 253 10.34 3.20 -4.11
N GLY A 254 10.99 4.36 -4.34
CA GLY A 254 10.38 5.46 -5.07
C GLY A 254 11.32 6.61 -5.37
#